data_7ece3fb862d665e931859fc7b2efbac4
#
_entry.id   7ece3fb862d665e931859fc7b2efbac4
#
_cell.length_a   1.000
_cell.length_b   1.000
_cell.length_c   1.000
_cell.angle_alpha   90.00
_cell.angle_beta   90.00
_cell.angle_gamma   90.00
#
_symmetry.space_group_name_H-M   'P 1'
#
loop_
_entity.id
_entity.type
_entity.pdbx_description
1 polymer ?
#
loop_
_entity_poly.entity_id
_entity_poly.type
_entity_poly.pdbx_seq_one_letter_code
_entity_poly.pdbx_strand_id
1 'polypeptide(L)'
;KVGFIYRLTRRFTRALVSIWFREIDLIDSDNLPTEGGLLFIAWHPSGLIDPMLMHASLPGKQSMIAKHTLFKIPVLGKFIKAAGALPIERSQDSDNREAASNRNKNQLSAVSSAVANGGRLIIFPEGTTHTEASSKQARSGAARIIQAAIREAEELGKPRPQLVPIGLHYSDATTFRERCAVVIERPMTLPQLPEIIEDFEVQDKLDREWVASVTKAIDSELKRASLSKTSWEEREFIWRGKGVVHAERARQMGESFKKPTYYQSVLGARRIRAGWEFMAQNEPEKTAKIVEDCTTHFANLDDRGISPLDVDSKPERMSTSAGFILIVKWSWAAVWMFGLITWSA
;
A
#
# COMPACT_ATOMS: atom_id res chain seq x y z
N LYS A 1 -16.97 -12.46 -16.13
CA LYS A 1 -17.80 -11.34 -15.58
C LYS A 1 -17.64 -11.27 -14.06
N VAL A 2 -17.46 -10.06 -13.52
CA VAL A 2 -17.37 -9.85 -12.07
C VAL A 2 -18.76 -10.09 -11.46
N GLY A 3 -18.86 -11.01 -10.47
CA GLY A 3 -20.12 -11.38 -9.84
C GLY A 3 -20.83 -10.19 -9.16
N PHE A 4 -22.15 -10.25 -9.08
CA PHE A 4 -22.98 -9.17 -8.49
C PHE A 4 -22.58 -8.88 -7.03
N ILE A 5 -22.41 -9.92 -6.21
CA ILE A 5 -22.01 -9.79 -4.80
C ILE A 5 -20.69 -9.07 -4.63
N TYR A 6 -19.68 -9.41 -5.43
CA TYR A 6 -18.38 -8.72 -5.41
C TYR A 6 -18.52 -7.21 -5.75
N ARG A 7 -19.33 -6.87 -6.75
CA ARG A 7 -19.57 -5.46 -7.10
C ARG A 7 -20.27 -4.69 -5.99
N LEU A 8 -21.24 -5.33 -5.32
CA LEU A 8 -21.92 -4.73 -4.18
C LEU A 8 -20.97 -4.52 -3.00
N THR A 9 -20.18 -5.53 -2.65
CA THR A 9 -19.15 -5.45 -1.61
C THR A 9 -18.15 -4.34 -1.91
N ARG A 10 -17.68 -4.24 -3.16
CA ARG A 10 -16.75 -3.19 -3.56
C ARG A 10 -17.37 -1.79 -3.49
N ARG A 11 -18.64 -1.61 -3.86
CA ARG A 11 -19.35 -0.33 -3.69
C ARG A 11 -19.44 0.06 -2.22
N PHE A 12 -19.76 -0.89 -1.36
CA PHE A 12 -19.80 -0.68 0.08
C PHE A 12 -18.41 -0.31 0.63
N THR A 13 -17.36 -1.05 0.26
CA THR A 13 -15.99 -0.72 0.66
C THR A 13 -15.60 0.68 0.20
N ARG A 14 -15.93 1.07 -1.04
CA ARG A 14 -15.69 2.43 -1.54
C ARG A 14 -16.40 3.49 -0.71
N ALA A 15 -17.65 3.25 -0.33
CA ALA A 15 -18.39 4.15 0.55
C ALA A 15 -17.71 4.29 1.92
N LEU A 16 -17.30 3.18 2.54
CA LEU A 16 -16.60 3.21 3.83
C LEU A 16 -15.29 4.00 3.76
N VAL A 17 -14.43 3.71 2.76
CA VAL A 17 -13.15 4.43 2.62
C VAL A 17 -13.37 5.91 2.29
N SER A 18 -14.41 6.27 1.52
CA SER A 18 -14.75 7.67 1.21
C SER A 18 -15.33 8.44 2.41
N ILE A 19 -15.88 7.72 3.38
CA ILE A 19 -16.28 8.29 4.68
C ILE A 19 -15.03 8.55 5.52
N TRP A 20 -14.13 7.57 5.59
CA TRP A 20 -12.91 7.66 6.41
C TRP A 20 -11.92 8.68 5.87
N PHE A 21 -11.67 8.70 4.56
CA PHE A 21 -10.77 9.65 3.91
C PHE A 21 -11.55 10.70 3.12
N ARG A 22 -11.13 11.97 3.21
CA ARG A 22 -11.72 13.07 2.44
C ARG A 22 -11.22 13.13 0.99
N GLU A 23 -10.00 12.61 0.76
CA GLU A 23 -9.34 12.59 -0.54
C GLU A 23 -8.62 11.24 -0.71
N ILE A 24 -8.86 10.58 -1.84
CA ILE A 24 -8.26 9.29 -2.17
C ILE A 24 -7.74 9.38 -3.60
N ASP A 25 -6.43 9.41 -3.75
CA ASP A 25 -5.79 9.49 -5.05
C ASP A 25 -5.29 8.11 -5.51
N LEU A 26 -5.58 7.76 -6.76
CA LEU A 26 -4.95 6.65 -7.46
C LEU A 26 -3.91 7.23 -8.42
N ILE A 27 -2.64 6.92 -8.19
CA ILE A 27 -1.49 7.51 -8.88
C ILE A 27 -0.86 6.44 -9.78
N ASP A 28 -0.40 6.89 -10.96
CA ASP A 28 0.34 6.07 -11.92
C ASP A 28 -0.43 4.80 -12.36
N SER A 29 -1.74 4.92 -12.56
CA SER A 29 -2.61 3.81 -13.01
C SER A 29 -2.16 3.20 -14.34
N ASP A 30 -1.47 3.95 -15.16
CA ASP A 30 -0.95 3.52 -16.47
C ASP A 30 0.22 2.52 -16.35
N ASN A 31 0.82 2.41 -15.16
CA ASN A 31 1.80 1.36 -14.87
C ASN A 31 1.17 -0.04 -14.76
N LEU A 32 -0.18 -0.12 -14.71
CA LEU A 32 -0.86 -1.39 -14.53
C LEU A 32 -0.78 -2.23 -15.81
N PRO A 33 -0.20 -3.43 -15.77
CA PRO A 33 -0.15 -4.32 -16.92
C PRO A 33 -1.55 -4.69 -17.42
N THR A 34 -1.70 -4.73 -18.73
CA THR A 34 -2.97 -5.09 -19.39
C THR A 34 -3.15 -6.59 -19.56
N GLU A 35 -2.04 -7.34 -19.58
CA GLU A 35 -2.01 -8.79 -19.81
C GLU A 35 -1.35 -9.52 -18.64
N GLY A 36 -1.63 -10.81 -18.54
CA GLY A 36 -1.13 -11.68 -17.50
C GLY A 36 -1.82 -11.50 -16.15
N GLY A 37 -1.52 -12.40 -15.24
CA GLY A 37 -1.94 -12.28 -13.85
C GLY A 37 -1.10 -11.27 -13.08
N LEU A 38 -1.68 -10.68 -12.03
CA LEU A 38 -1.03 -9.64 -11.25
C LEU A 38 -0.94 -10.04 -9.77
N LEU A 39 0.26 -10.00 -9.23
CA LEU A 39 0.50 -10.10 -7.80
C LEU A 39 0.84 -8.71 -7.26
N PHE A 40 -0.12 -8.08 -6.57
CA PHE A 40 0.09 -6.80 -5.90
C PHE A 40 0.74 -7.02 -4.54
N ILE A 41 1.85 -6.34 -4.30
CA ILE A 41 2.53 -6.33 -2.99
C ILE A 41 2.48 -4.92 -2.40
N ALA A 42 2.17 -4.82 -1.11
CA ALA A 42 2.16 -3.56 -0.38
C ALA A 42 2.68 -3.76 1.05
N TRP A 43 3.16 -2.68 1.67
CA TRP A 43 3.40 -2.67 3.10
C TRP A 43 2.08 -2.57 3.88
N HIS A 44 2.10 -2.89 5.19
CA HIS A 44 0.86 -3.09 5.95
C HIS A 44 0.78 -2.25 7.25
N PRO A 45 0.70 -0.90 7.15
CA PRO A 45 0.77 -0.01 8.30
C PRO A 45 -0.55 0.17 9.06
N SER A 46 -1.71 -0.11 8.45
CA SER A 46 -3.01 0.34 8.97
C SER A 46 -4.10 -0.73 9.05
N GLY A 47 -3.70 -1.99 9.25
CA GLY A 47 -4.64 -3.09 9.51
C GLY A 47 -5.70 -3.26 8.41
N LEU A 48 -6.98 -3.22 8.78
CA LEU A 48 -8.08 -3.41 7.81
C LEU A 48 -8.20 -2.28 6.79
N ILE A 49 -7.64 -1.09 7.08
CA ILE A 49 -7.70 0.05 6.16
C ILE A 49 -6.95 -0.24 4.88
N ASP A 50 -5.76 -0.85 4.95
CA ASP A 50 -4.92 -1.12 3.78
C ASP A 50 -5.60 -2.01 2.74
N PRO A 51 -6.08 -3.23 3.08
CA PRO A 51 -6.77 -4.07 2.12
C PRO A 51 -8.09 -3.47 1.63
N MET A 52 -8.81 -2.72 2.48
CA MET A 52 -10.02 -2.01 2.06
C MET A 52 -9.71 -0.92 1.05
N LEU A 53 -8.67 -0.12 1.29
CA LEU A 53 -8.24 0.94 0.38
C LEU A 53 -7.80 0.35 -0.97
N MET A 54 -7.00 -0.73 -0.98
CA MET A 54 -6.61 -1.41 -2.21
C MET A 54 -7.80 -2.01 -2.95
N HIS A 55 -8.72 -2.68 -2.22
CA HIS A 55 -9.94 -3.25 -2.80
C HIS A 55 -10.85 -2.18 -3.42
N ALA A 56 -10.95 -1.02 -2.80
CA ALA A 56 -11.75 0.10 -3.32
C ALA A 56 -11.11 0.76 -4.54
N SER A 57 -9.79 0.98 -4.52
CA SER A 57 -9.07 1.84 -5.46
C SER A 57 -8.56 1.09 -6.70
N LEU A 58 -7.95 -0.09 -6.54
CA LEU A 58 -7.34 -0.80 -7.66
C LEU A 58 -8.39 -1.26 -8.70
N PRO A 59 -8.12 -1.10 -10.00
CA PRO A 59 -9.06 -1.51 -11.06
C PRO A 59 -9.17 -3.03 -11.19
N GLY A 60 -10.33 -3.52 -11.66
CA GLY A 60 -10.60 -4.94 -11.88
C GLY A 60 -11.07 -5.69 -10.63
N LYS A 61 -11.16 -7.01 -10.71
CA LYS A 61 -11.48 -7.90 -9.58
C LYS A 61 -10.17 -8.37 -8.97
N GLN A 62 -10.01 -8.14 -7.66
CA GLN A 62 -8.87 -8.64 -6.89
C GLN A 62 -9.33 -9.70 -5.90
N SER A 63 -8.47 -10.67 -5.64
CA SER A 63 -8.49 -11.50 -4.45
C SER A 63 -7.45 -10.98 -3.46
N MET A 64 -7.54 -11.35 -2.19
CA MET A 64 -6.55 -10.99 -1.17
C MET A 64 -6.34 -12.14 -0.21
N ILE A 65 -5.16 -12.21 0.38
CA ILE A 65 -4.87 -13.19 1.43
C ILE A 65 -5.17 -12.54 2.78
N ALA A 66 -5.96 -13.21 3.60
CA ALA A 66 -6.33 -12.74 4.93
C ALA A 66 -6.20 -13.84 5.99
N LYS A 67 -5.91 -13.46 7.24
CA LYS A 67 -5.77 -14.37 8.37
C LYS A 67 -7.06 -15.18 8.55
N HIS A 68 -6.97 -16.50 8.67
CA HIS A 68 -8.13 -17.41 8.77
C HIS A 68 -9.08 -17.07 9.94
N THR A 69 -8.55 -16.55 11.05
CA THR A 69 -9.35 -16.16 12.21
C THR A 69 -10.35 -15.04 11.91
N LEU A 70 -10.07 -14.15 10.93
CA LEU A 70 -10.98 -13.08 10.53
C LEU A 70 -12.25 -13.64 9.89
N PHE A 71 -12.19 -14.82 9.27
CA PHE A 71 -13.35 -15.49 8.67
C PHE A 71 -14.30 -16.09 9.70
N LYS A 72 -13.86 -16.26 10.95
CA LYS A 72 -14.67 -16.75 12.07
C LYS A 72 -15.51 -15.63 12.72
N ILE A 73 -15.17 -14.37 12.48
CA ILE A 73 -15.91 -13.23 13.03
C ILE A 73 -17.23 -13.09 12.26
N PRO A 74 -18.40 -13.13 12.95
CA PRO A 74 -19.70 -12.93 12.33
C PRO A 74 -19.72 -11.61 11.53
N VAL A 75 -20.48 -11.58 10.43
CA VAL A 75 -20.59 -10.44 9.51
C VAL A 75 -19.28 -10.14 8.78
N LEU A 76 -18.17 -9.83 9.49
CA LEU A 76 -16.88 -9.54 8.89
C LEU A 76 -16.39 -10.72 8.03
N GLY A 77 -16.46 -11.95 8.52
CA GLY A 77 -16.03 -13.13 7.78
C GLY A 77 -16.81 -13.33 6.47
N LYS A 78 -18.14 -13.11 6.51
CA LYS A 78 -18.98 -13.16 5.29
C LYS A 78 -18.60 -12.02 4.33
N PHE A 79 -18.36 -10.83 4.86
CA PHE A 79 -17.99 -9.66 4.07
C PHE A 79 -16.63 -9.83 3.36
N ILE A 80 -15.58 -10.22 4.08
CA ILE A 80 -14.25 -10.41 3.49
C ILE A 80 -14.23 -11.56 2.48
N LYS A 81 -15.00 -12.63 2.72
CA LYS A 81 -15.19 -13.72 1.74
C LYS A 81 -15.87 -13.19 0.46
N ALA A 82 -16.91 -12.39 0.61
CA ALA A 82 -17.61 -11.76 -0.52
C ALA A 82 -16.72 -10.75 -1.27
N ALA A 83 -15.77 -10.10 -0.57
CA ALA A 83 -14.75 -9.24 -1.15
C ALA A 83 -13.63 -10.01 -1.88
N GLY A 84 -13.66 -11.33 -1.90
CA GLY A 84 -12.69 -12.18 -2.59
C GLY A 84 -11.47 -12.55 -1.74
N ALA A 85 -11.53 -12.38 -0.41
CA ALA A 85 -10.46 -12.79 0.46
C ALA A 85 -10.35 -14.31 0.56
N LEU A 86 -9.12 -14.81 0.62
CA LEU A 86 -8.76 -16.22 0.78
C LEU A 86 -8.09 -16.40 2.16
N PRO A 87 -8.53 -17.37 2.96
CA PRO A 87 -7.95 -17.58 4.27
C PRO A 87 -6.53 -18.14 4.16
N ILE A 88 -5.61 -17.67 5.01
CA ILE A 88 -4.32 -18.30 5.25
C ILE A 88 -4.13 -18.56 6.73
N GLU A 89 -3.59 -19.72 7.07
CA GLU A 89 -3.24 -20.10 8.43
C GLU A 89 -1.75 -19.81 8.66
N ARG A 90 -1.44 -18.94 9.62
CA ARG A 90 -0.05 -18.67 9.97
C ARG A 90 0.47 -19.80 10.86
N SER A 91 1.69 -20.27 10.60
CA SER A 91 2.32 -21.33 11.40
C SER A 91 2.44 -20.99 12.90
N GLN A 92 2.41 -19.70 13.23
CA GLN A 92 2.43 -19.20 14.61
C GLN A 92 1.07 -19.32 15.32
N ASP A 93 -0.03 -19.46 14.57
CA ASP A 93 -1.41 -19.47 15.07
C ASP A 93 -2.02 -20.90 15.12
N SER A 94 -1.22 -21.94 14.85
CA SER A 94 -1.69 -23.33 14.77
C SER A 94 -1.00 -24.20 15.80
N ASP A 95 -1.81 -24.92 16.56
CA ASP A 95 -1.34 -25.96 17.50
C ASP A 95 -0.72 -27.16 16.78
N ASN A 96 -1.12 -27.39 15.51
CA ASN A 96 -0.53 -28.42 14.65
C ASN A 96 0.14 -27.80 13.43
N ARG A 97 1.45 -27.57 13.54
CA ARG A 97 2.27 -26.91 12.51
C ARG A 97 2.31 -27.68 11.18
N GLU A 98 2.29 -29.00 11.22
CA GLU A 98 2.35 -29.84 10.01
C GLU A 98 1.06 -29.77 9.22
N ALA A 99 -0.10 -29.89 9.88
CA ALA A 99 -1.40 -29.73 9.25
C ALA A 99 -1.62 -28.31 8.69
N ALA A 100 -1.14 -27.28 9.41
CA ALA A 100 -1.17 -25.89 8.93
C ALA A 100 -0.27 -25.70 7.71
N SER A 101 0.92 -26.31 7.70
CA SER A 101 1.85 -26.26 6.56
C SER A 101 1.21 -26.89 5.30
N ASN A 102 0.57 -28.03 5.43
CA ASN A 102 -0.06 -28.71 4.30
C ASN A 102 -1.29 -27.94 3.77
N ARG A 103 -2.12 -27.38 4.66
CA ARG A 103 -3.22 -26.50 4.24
C ARG A 103 -2.71 -25.26 3.51
N ASN A 104 -1.63 -24.65 4.02
CA ASN A 104 -1.02 -23.49 3.38
C ASN A 104 -0.43 -23.83 2.01
N LYS A 105 0.22 -24.98 1.83
CA LYS A 105 0.72 -25.43 0.51
C LYS A 105 -0.43 -25.50 -0.50
N ASN A 106 -1.54 -26.14 -0.14
CA ASN A 106 -2.71 -26.26 -1.02
C ASN A 106 -3.32 -24.88 -1.35
N GLN A 107 -3.39 -23.98 -0.37
CA GLN A 107 -3.90 -22.62 -0.59
C GLN A 107 -2.96 -21.79 -1.46
N LEU A 108 -1.65 -21.88 -1.25
CA LEU A 108 -0.65 -21.20 -2.08
C LEU A 108 -0.70 -21.71 -3.52
N SER A 109 -0.83 -23.02 -3.74
CA SER A 109 -1.02 -23.61 -5.06
C SER A 109 -2.27 -23.06 -5.76
N ALA A 110 -3.42 -23.07 -5.10
CA ALA A 110 -4.66 -22.53 -5.67
C ALA A 110 -4.56 -21.03 -6.01
N VAL A 111 -3.88 -20.27 -5.17
CA VAL A 111 -3.62 -18.83 -5.36
C VAL A 111 -2.68 -18.59 -6.54
N SER A 112 -1.60 -19.38 -6.63
CA SER A 112 -0.64 -19.30 -7.76
C SER A 112 -1.31 -19.62 -9.09
N SER A 113 -2.13 -20.69 -9.11
CA SER A 113 -2.91 -21.08 -10.28
C SER A 113 -3.91 -20.00 -10.69
N ALA A 114 -4.57 -19.34 -9.74
CA ALA A 114 -5.45 -18.22 -10.05
C ALA A 114 -4.69 -17.06 -10.72
N VAL A 115 -3.47 -16.75 -10.23
CA VAL A 115 -2.61 -15.71 -10.83
C VAL A 115 -2.10 -16.15 -12.19
N ALA A 116 -1.65 -17.40 -12.37
CA ALA A 116 -1.24 -17.96 -13.66
C ALA A 116 -2.35 -17.83 -14.73
N ASN A 117 -3.59 -17.95 -14.31
CA ASN A 117 -4.78 -17.84 -15.15
C ASN A 117 -5.30 -16.41 -15.32
N GLY A 118 -4.48 -15.39 -15.09
CA GLY A 118 -4.83 -13.97 -15.31
C GLY A 118 -5.54 -13.32 -14.12
N GLY A 119 -5.60 -13.98 -12.96
CA GLY A 119 -6.17 -13.43 -11.73
C GLY A 119 -5.30 -12.32 -11.13
N ARG A 120 -5.92 -11.51 -10.25
CA ARG A 120 -5.25 -10.43 -9.52
C ARG A 120 -5.30 -10.71 -8.03
N LEU A 121 -4.16 -10.74 -7.39
CA LEU A 121 -4.02 -11.05 -5.97
C LEU A 121 -3.32 -9.93 -5.22
N ILE A 122 -3.84 -9.57 -4.05
CA ILE A 122 -3.21 -8.66 -3.11
C ILE A 122 -2.59 -9.48 -1.98
N ILE A 123 -1.31 -9.20 -1.69
CA ILE A 123 -0.60 -9.78 -0.56
C ILE A 123 0.22 -8.71 0.16
N PHE A 124 0.32 -8.86 1.48
CA PHE A 124 1.22 -8.05 2.33
C PHE A 124 2.39 -8.95 2.76
N PRO A 125 3.55 -8.86 2.09
CA PRO A 125 4.65 -9.81 2.28
C PRO A 125 5.24 -9.82 3.68
N GLU A 126 5.05 -8.75 4.45
CA GLU A 126 5.47 -8.65 5.86
C GLU A 126 4.77 -9.68 6.77
N GLY A 127 3.57 -10.10 6.38
CA GLY A 127 2.76 -11.08 7.10
C GLY A 127 2.24 -10.60 8.45
N THR A 128 2.37 -9.32 8.78
CA THR A 128 1.87 -8.68 10.00
C THR A 128 1.60 -7.21 9.76
N THR A 129 0.69 -6.64 10.54
CA THR A 129 0.47 -5.19 10.60
C THR A 129 1.40 -4.57 11.63
N HIS A 130 1.87 -3.36 11.39
CA HIS A 130 2.72 -2.61 12.32
C HIS A 130 2.62 -1.10 12.05
N THR A 131 3.09 -0.30 13.01
CA THR A 131 3.08 1.18 12.95
C THR A 131 4.49 1.77 12.82
N GLU A 132 5.46 1.00 12.36
CA GLU A 132 6.84 1.46 12.20
C GLU A 132 6.98 2.37 10.96
N ALA A 133 7.98 3.25 10.97
CA ALA A 133 8.24 4.19 9.88
C ALA A 133 8.82 3.52 8.61
N SER A 134 9.23 2.26 8.73
CA SER A 134 9.75 1.43 7.64
C SER A 134 8.95 0.15 7.50
N SER A 135 8.84 -0.38 6.28
CA SER A 135 8.31 -1.72 6.07
C SER A 135 9.17 -2.75 6.78
N LYS A 136 8.52 -3.78 7.34
CA LYS A 136 9.20 -4.94 7.91
C LYS A 136 9.76 -5.84 6.81
N GLN A 137 10.71 -6.69 7.20
CA GLN A 137 11.30 -7.63 6.27
C GLN A 137 10.25 -8.52 5.59
N ALA A 138 10.32 -8.60 4.28
CA ALA A 138 9.43 -9.42 3.48
C ALA A 138 9.66 -10.92 3.74
N ARG A 139 8.56 -11.67 3.83
CA ARG A 139 8.56 -13.14 3.88
C ARG A 139 8.50 -13.71 2.47
N SER A 140 9.00 -14.93 2.29
CA SER A 140 9.11 -15.60 0.99
C SER A 140 7.78 -15.97 0.30
N GLY A 141 6.63 -15.78 0.96
CA GLY A 141 5.33 -16.19 0.43
C GLY A 141 4.99 -15.57 -0.93
N ALA A 142 5.22 -14.27 -1.11
CA ALA A 142 4.97 -13.59 -2.38
C ALA A 142 5.90 -14.10 -3.50
N ALA A 143 7.19 -14.32 -3.19
CA ALA A 143 8.15 -14.86 -4.15
C ALA A 143 7.79 -16.29 -4.59
N ARG A 144 7.32 -17.14 -3.67
CA ARG A 144 6.86 -18.51 -3.98
C ARG A 144 5.60 -18.49 -4.84
N ILE A 145 4.63 -17.62 -4.54
CA ILE A 145 3.41 -17.49 -5.33
C ILE A 145 3.74 -17.07 -6.76
N ILE A 146 4.57 -16.05 -6.94
CA ILE A 146 4.88 -15.57 -8.28
C ILE A 146 5.74 -16.56 -9.06
N GLN A 147 6.67 -17.29 -8.42
CA GLN A 147 7.44 -18.35 -9.05
C GLN A 147 6.54 -19.45 -9.62
N ALA A 148 5.65 -19.99 -8.77
CA ALA A 148 4.72 -21.05 -9.18
C ALA A 148 3.74 -20.56 -10.27
N ALA A 149 3.26 -19.32 -10.14
CA ALA A 149 2.35 -18.73 -11.13
C ALA A 149 3.03 -18.53 -12.50
N ILE A 150 4.31 -18.14 -12.53
CA ILE A 150 5.06 -17.99 -13.78
C ILE A 150 5.24 -19.36 -14.44
N ARG A 151 5.67 -20.38 -13.69
CA ARG A 151 5.84 -21.75 -14.23
C ARG A 151 4.55 -22.28 -14.84
N GLU A 152 3.46 -22.21 -14.09
CA GLU A 152 2.16 -22.67 -14.57
C GLU A 152 1.67 -21.88 -15.79
N ALA A 153 1.90 -20.57 -15.83
CA ALA A 153 1.52 -19.75 -16.98
C ALA A 153 2.34 -20.11 -18.23
N GLU A 154 3.63 -20.37 -18.08
CA GLU A 154 4.52 -20.82 -19.17
C GLU A 154 4.09 -22.18 -19.70
N GLU A 155 3.77 -23.15 -18.84
CA GLU A 155 3.24 -24.47 -19.22
C GLU A 155 1.90 -24.36 -19.97
N LEU A 156 1.07 -23.40 -19.59
CA LEU A 156 -0.25 -23.16 -20.20
C LEU A 156 -0.19 -22.26 -21.45
N GLY A 157 0.99 -21.78 -21.84
CA GLY A 157 1.15 -20.83 -22.94
C GLY A 157 0.43 -19.50 -22.72
N LYS A 158 0.29 -19.06 -21.45
CA LYS A 158 -0.37 -17.80 -21.05
C LYS A 158 0.63 -16.68 -20.84
N PRO A 159 0.17 -15.42 -20.92
CA PRO A 159 1.03 -14.29 -20.60
C PRO A 159 1.61 -14.39 -19.20
N ARG A 160 2.92 -14.10 -19.09
CA ARG A 160 3.67 -14.20 -17.84
C ARG A 160 3.08 -13.31 -16.75
N PRO A 161 2.78 -13.87 -15.57
CA PRO A 161 2.34 -13.09 -14.42
C PRO A 161 3.37 -12.06 -13.96
N GLN A 162 2.88 -10.92 -13.45
CA GLN A 162 3.73 -9.82 -13.05
C GLN A 162 3.52 -9.46 -11.58
N LEU A 163 4.60 -9.04 -10.92
CA LEU A 163 4.62 -8.58 -9.55
C LEU A 163 4.65 -7.06 -9.54
N VAL A 164 3.64 -6.43 -8.94
CA VAL A 164 3.43 -4.98 -8.96
C VAL A 164 3.44 -4.43 -7.55
N PRO A 165 4.44 -3.65 -7.16
CA PRO A 165 4.45 -2.96 -5.88
C PRO A 165 3.40 -1.86 -5.83
N ILE A 166 2.77 -1.69 -4.66
CA ILE A 166 1.79 -0.65 -4.39
C ILE A 166 2.27 0.19 -3.21
N GLY A 167 2.42 1.48 -3.45
CA GLY A 167 2.69 2.47 -2.42
C GLY A 167 1.39 2.91 -1.75
N LEU A 168 1.26 2.66 -0.44
CA LEU A 168 0.17 3.19 0.37
C LEU A 168 0.67 4.38 1.16
N HIS A 169 0.08 5.54 0.92
CA HIS A 169 0.47 6.80 1.57
C HIS A 169 -0.73 7.38 2.31
N TYR A 170 -0.51 7.71 3.57
CA TYR A 170 -1.49 8.34 4.44
C TYR A 170 -0.89 9.65 4.96
N SER A 171 -1.67 10.74 4.96
CA SER A 171 -1.28 11.95 5.70
C SER A 171 -1.26 11.67 7.20
N ASP A 172 -2.29 11.00 7.67
CA ASP A 172 -2.40 10.34 8.97
C ASP A 172 -3.43 9.21 8.85
N ALA A 173 -3.04 7.99 9.11
CA ALA A 173 -3.92 6.82 8.98
C ALA A 173 -4.93 6.70 10.13
N THR A 174 -4.66 7.34 11.27
CA THR A 174 -5.45 7.27 12.50
C THR A 174 -6.46 8.40 12.60
N THR A 175 -6.21 9.51 11.94
CA THR A 175 -7.08 10.68 11.96
C THR A 175 -8.19 10.56 10.91
N PHE A 176 -9.42 10.77 11.36
CA PHE A 176 -10.59 10.73 10.51
C PHE A 176 -10.63 11.91 9.54
N ARG A 177 -11.05 11.66 8.29
CA ARG A 177 -11.14 12.65 7.20
C ARG A 177 -9.77 13.19 6.75
N GLU A 178 -8.72 12.43 6.95
CA GLU A 178 -7.43 12.69 6.34
C GLU A 178 -7.35 12.24 4.87
N ARG A 179 -6.20 12.41 4.25
CA ARG A 179 -5.96 12.14 2.84
C ARG A 179 -5.12 10.87 2.68
N CYS A 180 -5.37 10.13 1.61
CA CYS A 180 -4.53 8.98 1.27
C CYS A 180 -4.29 8.89 -0.24
N ALA A 181 -3.24 8.18 -0.61
CA ALA A 181 -2.94 7.86 -2.00
C ALA A 181 -2.50 6.39 -2.14
N VAL A 182 -2.92 5.81 -3.25
CA VAL A 182 -2.51 4.48 -3.72
C VAL A 182 -1.69 4.68 -4.98
N VAL A 183 -0.40 4.38 -4.92
CA VAL A 183 0.54 4.54 -6.04
C VAL A 183 0.79 3.18 -6.66
N ILE A 184 0.50 3.03 -7.95
CA ILE A 184 0.84 1.82 -8.71
C ILE A 184 2.26 1.97 -9.24
N GLU A 185 3.20 1.21 -8.68
CA GLU A 185 4.57 1.20 -9.16
C GLU A 185 4.70 0.43 -10.47
N ARG A 186 5.81 0.62 -11.16
CA ARG A 186 6.11 -0.22 -12.33
C ARG A 186 6.27 -1.67 -11.89
N PRO A 187 5.83 -2.63 -12.72
CA PRO A 187 6.08 -4.04 -12.45
C PRO A 187 7.55 -4.33 -12.21
N MET A 188 7.83 -5.19 -11.24
CA MET A 188 9.19 -5.58 -10.93
C MET A 188 9.80 -6.42 -12.06
N THR A 189 11.04 -6.13 -12.42
CA THR A 189 11.82 -7.01 -13.28
C THR A 189 12.27 -8.21 -12.43
N LEU A 190 11.75 -9.39 -12.77
CA LEU A 190 12.10 -10.63 -12.09
C LEU A 190 13.18 -11.37 -12.86
N PRO A 191 14.12 -12.06 -12.19
CA PRO A 191 15.09 -12.92 -12.87
C PRO A 191 14.37 -14.04 -13.63
N GLN A 192 15.06 -14.61 -14.61
CA GLN A 192 14.57 -15.81 -15.30
C GLN A 192 14.42 -16.95 -14.29
N LEU A 193 13.38 -17.78 -14.49
CA LEU A 193 13.25 -19.00 -13.69
C LEU A 193 14.40 -19.95 -13.97
N PRO A 194 14.85 -20.70 -12.97
CA PRO A 194 15.78 -21.81 -13.21
C PRO A 194 15.16 -22.82 -14.18
N GLU A 195 15.97 -23.32 -15.09
CA GLU A 195 15.57 -24.44 -15.95
C GLU A 195 15.20 -25.66 -15.09
N ILE A 196 14.25 -26.45 -15.57
CA ILE A 196 13.82 -27.65 -14.87
C ILE A 196 14.87 -28.72 -15.12
N ILE A 197 15.44 -29.24 -14.05
CA ILE A 197 16.44 -30.33 -14.06
C ILE A 197 15.89 -31.58 -13.37
N GLU A 198 16.34 -32.75 -13.80
CA GLU A 198 15.86 -34.03 -13.24
C GLU A 198 16.33 -34.27 -11.80
N ASP A 199 17.48 -33.70 -11.40
CA ASP A 199 17.98 -33.81 -10.03
C ASP A 199 17.16 -32.95 -9.09
N PHE A 200 16.35 -33.58 -8.24
CA PHE A 200 15.44 -32.91 -7.30
C PHE A 200 16.17 -32.04 -6.28
N GLU A 201 17.35 -32.48 -5.79
CA GLU A 201 18.08 -31.68 -4.76
C GLU A 201 18.66 -30.41 -5.37
N VAL A 202 19.19 -30.49 -6.57
CA VAL A 202 19.72 -29.36 -7.33
C VAL A 202 18.58 -28.42 -7.70
N GLN A 203 17.44 -28.95 -8.19
CA GLN A 203 16.27 -28.15 -8.52
C GLN A 203 15.74 -27.40 -7.31
N ASP A 204 15.57 -28.07 -6.17
CA ASP A 204 15.08 -27.43 -4.93
C ASP A 204 16.04 -26.33 -4.43
N LYS A 205 17.36 -26.54 -4.58
CA LYS A 205 18.36 -25.52 -4.26
C LYS A 205 18.21 -24.29 -5.15
N LEU A 206 18.14 -24.46 -6.46
CA LEU A 206 17.99 -23.35 -7.42
C LEU A 206 16.69 -22.58 -7.18
N ASP A 207 15.60 -23.28 -6.90
CA ASP A 207 14.31 -22.68 -6.57
C ASP A 207 14.37 -21.85 -5.29
N ARG A 208 15.04 -22.34 -4.25
CA ARG A 208 15.26 -21.59 -3.01
C ARG A 208 16.10 -20.35 -3.23
N GLU A 209 17.15 -20.43 -4.03
CA GLU A 209 18.02 -19.29 -4.36
C GLU A 209 17.24 -18.22 -5.13
N TRP A 210 16.43 -18.63 -6.12
CA TRP A 210 15.57 -17.72 -6.85
C TRP A 210 14.56 -17.03 -5.92
N VAL A 211 13.87 -17.79 -5.07
CA VAL A 211 12.91 -17.28 -4.08
C VAL A 211 13.59 -16.30 -3.12
N ALA A 212 14.79 -16.61 -2.65
CA ALA A 212 15.54 -15.73 -1.75
C ALA A 212 15.90 -14.40 -2.44
N SER A 213 16.39 -14.47 -3.69
CA SER A 213 16.72 -13.29 -4.50
C SER A 213 15.49 -12.39 -4.71
N VAL A 214 14.37 -12.97 -5.14
CA VAL A 214 13.12 -12.22 -5.35
C VAL A 214 12.56 -11.67 -4.05
N THR A 215 12.66 -12.42 -2.94
CA THR A 215 12.23 -11.92 -1.61
C THR A 215 13.03 -10.67 -1.20
N LYS A 216 14.35 -10.68 -1.43
CA LYS A 216 15.20 -9.52 -1.18
C LYS A 216 14.84 -8.33 -2.07
N ALA A 217 14.55 -8.58 -3.35
CA ALA A 217 14.08 -7.54 -4.26
C ALA A 217 12.72 -6.96 -3.82
N ILE A 218 11.78 -7.80 -3.39
CA ILE A 218 10.50 -7.39 -2.81
C ILE A 218 10.71 -6.48 -1.59
N ASP A 219 11.62 -6.84 -0.68
CA ASP A 219 11.94 -6.05 0.51
C ASP A 219 12.43 -4.64 0.14
N SER A 220 13.33 -4.55 -0.83
CA SER A 220 13.85 -3.28 -1.34
C SER A 220 12.75 -2.43 -2.00
N GLU A 221 11.89 -3.05 -2.81
CA GLU A 221 10.79 -2.36 -3.49
C GLU A 221 9.71 -1.88 -2.51
N LEU A 222 9.38 -2.64 -1.47
CA LEU A 222 8.45 -2.21 -0.43
C LEU A 222 8.98 -0.98 0.32
N LYS A 223 10.28 -0.97 0.66
CA LYS A 223 10.93 0.20 1.28
C LYS A 223 10.87 1.42 0.37
N ARG A 224 11.08 1.24 -0.92
CA ARG A 224 11.00 2.30 -1.92
C ARG A 224 9.56 2.81 -2.08
N ALA A 225 8.61 1.92 -2.28
CA ALA A 225 7.20 2.26 -2.52
C ALA A 225 6.52 2.90 -1.31
N SER A 226 6.87 2.45 -0.08
CA SER A 226 6.32 3.00 1.17
C SER A 226 6.99 4.30 1.63
N LEU A 227 8.05 4.77 0.95
CA LEU A 227 8.92 5.84 1.43
C LEU A 227 9.47 5.55 2.84
N SER A 228 9.84 4.30 3.08
CA SER A 228 10.39 3.85 4.37
C SER A 228 11.61 4.68 4.78
N LYS A 229 11.69 5.02 6.06
CA LYS A 229 12.80 5.73 6.68
C LYS A 229 13.11 5.10 8.05
N THR A 230 14.23 5.48 8.63
CA THR A 230 14.69 4.94 9.91
C THR A 230 13.76 5.33 11.06
N SER A 231 13.14 6.51 10.99
CA SER A 231 12.23 7.02 12.00
C SER A 231 11.06 7.80 11.40
N TRP A 232 10.04 8.05 12.23
CA TRP A 232 8.90 8.91 11.86
C TRP A 232 9.32 10.37 11.71
N GLU A 233 10.28 10.84 12.51
CA GLU A 233 10.83 12.19 12.45
C GLU A 233 11.52 12.43 11.10
N GLU A 234 12.29 11.46 10.60
CA GLU A 234 12.91 11.55 9.28
C GLU A 234 11.85 11.58 8.16
N ARG A 235 10.79 10.79 8.28
CA ARG A 235 9.66 10.83 7.33
C ARG A 235 8.96 12.19 7.35
N GLU A 236 8.70 12.72 8.53
CA GLU A 236 8.08 14.02 8.72
C GLU A 236 8.95 15.14 8.16
N PHE A 237 10.25 15.10 8.40
CA PHE A 237 11.20 16.07 7.86
C PHE A 237 11.09 16.18 6.34
N ILE A 238 11.13 15.04 5.63
CA ILE A 238 10.96 15.00 4.18
C ILE A 238 9.56 15.50 3.78
N TRP A 239 8.55 15.12 4.52
CA TRP A 239 7.17 15.53 4.27
C TRP A 239 6.97 17.03 4.46
N ARG A 240 7.59 17.64 5.44
CA ARG A 240 7.58 19.10 5.66
C ARG A 240 8.41 19.84 4.62
N GLY A 241 9.59 19.32 4.28
CA GLY A 241 10.48 19.89 3.27
C GLY A 241 9.81 20.05 1.91
N LYS A 242 8.92 19.13 1.51
CA LYS A 242 8.16 19.30 0.25
C LYS A 242 7.29 20.56 0.25
N GLY A 243 6.77 20.97 1.41
CA GLY A 243 5.96 22.19 1.53
C GLY A 243 6.79 23.43 1.20
N VAL A 244 8.00 23.51 1.74
CA VAL A 244 8.95 24.60 1.45
C VAL A 244 9.30 24.62 -0.03
N VAL A 245 9.68 23.48 -0.62
CA VAL A 245 10.01 23.39 -2.04
C VAL A 245 8.84 23.77 -2.95
N HIS A 246 7.61 23.37 -2.58
CA HIS A 246 6.42 23.70 -3.35
C HIS A 246 6.14 25.21 -3.33
N ALA A 247 6.22 25.85 -2.17
CA ALA A 247 6.03 27.29 -2.02
C ALA A 247 7.10 28.09 -2.79
N GLU A 248 8.37 27.69 -2.67
CA GLU A 248 9.46 28.35 -3.36
C GLU A 248 9.36 28.24 -4.89
N ARG A 249 8.94 27.08 -5.41
CA ARG A 249 8.70 26.94 -6.86
C ARG A 249 7.59 27.84 -7.36
N ALA A 250 6.47 27.97 -6.64
CA ALA A 250 5.40 28.90 -6.99
C ALA A 250 5.92 30.35 -7.01
N ARG A 251 6.72 30.73 -6.01
CA ARG A 251 7.36 32.05 -5.93
C ARG A 251 8.30 32.32 -7.13
N GLN A 252 9.15 31.35 -7.47
CA GLN A 252 10.09 31.47 -8.61
C GLN A 252 9.37 31.58 -9.95
N MET A 253 8.20 30.92 -10.10
CA MET A 253 7.37 31.00 -11.31
C MET A 253 6.48 32.23 -11.36
N GLY A 254 6.47 33.06 -10.32
CA GLY A 254 5.57 34.23 -10.23
C GLY A 254 4.10 33.84 -10.10
N GLU A 255 3.81 32.62 -9.68
CA GLU A 255 2.45 32.11 -9.50
C GLU A 255 1.93 32.39 -8.09
N SER A 256 0.64 32.61 -7.96
CA SER A 256 0.02 32.67 -6.63
C SER A 256 0.08 31.28 -5.99
N PHE A 257 0.50 31.22 -4.71
CA PHE A 257 0.56 29.96 -3.98
C PHE A 257 -0.83 29.31 -3.90
N LYS A 258 -0.86 28.01 -4.27
CA LYS A 258 -2.01 27.12 -4.08
C LYS A 258 -1.55 25.90 -3.31
N LYS A 259 -2.31 25.49 -2.30
CA LYS A 259 -2.01 24.23 -1.58
C LYS A 259 -1.97 23.08 -2.55
N PRO A 260 -0.92 22.23 -2.52
CA PRO A 260 -0.83 21.08 -3.41
C PRO A 260 -1.93 20.07 -3.09
N THR A 261 -2.42 19.39 -4.11
CA THR A 261 -3.25 18.19 -3.92
C THR A 261 -2.44 17.13 -3.19
N TYR A 262 -3.10 16.12 -2.63
CA TYR A 262 -2.37 15.04 -1.97
C TYR A 262 -1.49 14.27 -2.97
N TYR A 263 -1.99 14.07 -4.18
CA TYR A 263 -1.22 13.57 -5.33
C TYR A 263 0.11 14.32 -5.52
N GLN A 264 0.06 15.65 -5.66
CA GLN A 264 1.25 16.49 -5.83
C GLN A 264 2.19 16.39 -4.62
N SER A 265 1.61 16.28 -3.42
CA SER A 265 2.35 16.11 -2.18
C SER A 265 3.13 14.80 -2.14
N VAL A 266 2.52 13.69 -2.53
CA VAL A 266 3.18 12.38 -2.57
C VAL A 266 4.31 12.38 -3.60
N LEU A 267 4.07 12.90 -4.82
CA LEU A 267 5.10 13.02 -5.85
C LEU A 267 6.25 13.94 -5.41
N GLY A 268 5.93 15.04 -4.73
CA GLY A 268 6.91 15.96 -4.17
C GLY A 268 7.80 15.27 -3.14
N ALA A 269 7.23 14.55 -2.20
CA ALA A 269 7.97 13.79 -1.19
C ALA A 269 8.89 12.73 -1.80
N ARG A 270 8.42 12.03 -2.85
CA ARG A 270 9.25 11.05 -3.58
C ARG A 270 10.46 11.67 -4.26
N ARG A 271 10.27 12.83 -4.89
CA ARG A 271 11.36 13.58 -5.55
C ARG A 271 12.37 14.11 -4.54
N ILE A 272 11.90 14.68 -3.44
CA ILE A 272 12.78 15.17 -2.38
C ILE A 272 13.58 14.02 -1.78
N ARG A 273 12.95 12.88 -1.51
CA ARG A 273 13.67 11.71 -1.01
C ARG A 273 14.79 11.28 -1.96
N ALA A 274 14.50 11.15 -3.25
CA ALA A 274 15.51 10.76 -4.24
C ALA A 274 16.66 11.77 -4.33
N GLY A 275 16.34 13.09 -4.35
CA GLY A 275 17.34 14.14 -4.31
C GLY A 275 18.15 14.15 -3.02
N TRP A 276 17.50 13.89 -1.89
CA TRP A 276 18.15 13.80 -0.59
C TRP A 276 19.15 12.64 -0.52
N GLU A 277 18.75 11.44 -0.95
CA GLU A 277 19.62 10.27 -0.98
C GLU A 277 20.85 10.51 -1.87
N PHE A 278 20.65 11.17 -3.02
CA PHE A 278 21.74 11.56 -3.91
C PHE A 278 22.69 12.58 -3.25
N MET A 279 22.15 13.65 -2.64
CA MET A 279 22.95 14.69 -2.00
C MET A 279 23.69 14.18 -0.77
N ALA A 280 23.07 13.33 0.04
CA ALA A 280 23.71 12.75 1.21
C ALA A 280 24.94 11.91 0.87
N GLN A 281 24.94 11.27 -0.32
CA GLN A 281 26.08 10.51 -0.81
C GLN A 281 27.16 11.37 -1.47
N ASN A 282 26.78 12.41 -2.21
CA ASN A 282 27.71 13.17 -3.05
C ASN A 282 28.13 14.52 -2.44
N GLU A 283 27.29 15.11 -1.59
CA GLU A 283 27.51 16.44 -0.97
C GLU A 283 27.13 16.41 0.53
N PRO A 284 27.78 15.58 1.38
CA PRO A 284 27.36 15.36 2.76
C PRO A 284 27.38 16.63 3.63
N GLU A 285 28.39 17.50 3.47
CA GLU A 285 28.48 18.75 4.25
C GLU A 285 27.35 19.72 3.91
N LYS A 286 27.04 19.87 2.63
CA LYS A 286 25.93 20.71 2.18
C LYS A 286 24.58 20.13 2.65
N THR A 287 24.44 18.82 2.63
CA THR A 287 23.25 18.13 3.15
C THR A 287 23.08 18.39 4.64
N ALA A 288 24.14 18.27 5.44
CA ALA A 288 24.11 18.56 6.87
C ALA A 288 23.66 20.01 7.15
N LYS A 289 24.18 20.97 6.41
CA LYS A 289 23.76 22.37 6.54
C LYS A 289 22.28 22.57 6.20
N ILE A 290 21.78 21.96 5.13
CA ILE A 290 20.35 22.01 4.77
C ILE A 290 19.48 21.42 5.89
N VAL A 291 19.93 20.33 6.54
CA VAL A 291 19.21 19.75 7.70
C VAL A 291 19.12 20.76 8.82
N GLU A 292 20.23 21.40 9.18
CA GLU A 292 20.30 22.39 10.27
C GLU A 292 19.36 23.57 9.98
N ASP A 293 19.45 24.15 8.79
CA ASP A 293 18.62 25.27 8.35
C ASP A 293 17.13 24.93 8.35
N CYS A 294 16.76 23.75 7.81
CA CYS A 294 15.39 23.27 7.81
C CYS A 294 14.87 22.97 9.21
N THR A 295 15.70 22.38 10.07
CA THR A 295 15.31 22.06 11.46
C THR A 295 15.00 23.36 12.21
N THR A 296 15.85 24.38 12.09
CA THR A 296 15.63 25.69 12.67
C THR A 296 14.36 26.35 12.13
N HIS A 297 14.15 26.28 10.82
CA HIS A 297 12.93 26.79 10.19
C HIS A 297 11.67 26.10 10.69
N PHE A 298 11.69 24.77 10.78
CA PHE A 298 10.54 23.99 11.26
C PHE A 298 10.21 24.25 12.72
N ALA A 299 11.23 24.37 13.59
CA ALA A 299 11.03 24.79 14.98
C ALA A 299 10.34 26.15 15.09
N ASN A 300 10.77 27.12 14.29
CA ASN A 300 10.14 28.45 14.24
C ASN A 300 8.68 28.40 13.74
N LEU A 301 8.32 27.46 12.87
CA LEU A 301 6.94 27.26 12.42
C LEU A 301 6.08 26.61 13.51
N ASP A 302 6.64 25.62 14.22
CA ASP A 302 5.96 24.93 15.31
C ASP A 302 5.63 25.84 16.47
N ASP A 303 6.55 26.73 16.84
CA ASP A 303 6.33 27.77 17.86
C ASP A 303 5.15 28.71 17.51
N ARG A 304 4.85 28.83 16.22
CA ARG A 304 3.74 29.66 15.70
C ARG A 304 2.50 28.85 15.38
N GLY A 305 2.53 27.52 15.50
CA GLY A 305 1.43 26.64 15.12
C GLY A 305 1.10 26.67 13.61
N ILE A 306 2.11 26.90 12.76
CA ILE A 306 1.94 27.07 11.31
C ILE A 306 2.64 25.93 10.57
N SER A 307 1.98 25.32 9.58
CA SER A 307 2.65 24.35 8.70
C SER A 307 3.41 25.07 7.57
N PRO A 308 4.44 24.44 6.96
CA PRO A 308 5.15 25.02 5.82
C PRO A 308 4.24 25.43 4.64
N LEU A 309 3.09 24.77 4.49
CA LEU A 309 2.10 25.08 3.45
C LEU A 309 1.15 26.22 3.82
N ASP A 310 1.16 26.65 5.07
CA ASP A 310 0.27 27.72 5.54
C ASP A 310 0.91 29.11 5.51
N VAL A 311 2.26 29.17 5.40
CA VAL A 311 3.02 30.43 5.39
C VAL A 311 2.51 31.40 4.31
N ASP A 312 2.31 30.90 3.09
CA ASP A 312 1.90 31.68 1.92
C ASP A 312 0.41 31.45 1.57
N SER A 313 -0.32 30.67 2.37
CA SER A 313 -1.72 30.37 2.09
C SER A 313 -2.67 31.39 2.69
N LYS A 314 -3.70 31.75 1.93
CA LYS A 314 -4.84 32.46 2.50
C LYS A 314 -5.72 31.49 3.29
N PRO A 315 -6.26 31.87 4.45
CA PRO A 315 -7.16 30.99 5.21
C PRO A 315 -8.37 30.61 4.36
N GLU A 316 -8.54 29.30 4.13
CA GLU A 316 -9.71 28.76 3.43
C GLU A 316 -10.93 28.80 4.36
N ARG A 317 -11.93 29.61 4.02
CA ARG A 317 -13.23 29.58 4.69
C ARG A 317 -14.07 28.44 4.07
N MET A 318 -14.47 27.49 4.89
CA MET A 318 -15.41 26.46 4.47
C MET A 318 -16.75 27.10 4.12
N SER A 319 -17.28 26.81 2.91
CA SER A 319 -18.61 27.32 2.55
C SER A 319 -19.69 26.68 3.44
N THR A 320 -20.76 27.39 3.72
CA THR A 320 -21.89 26.90 4.52
C THR A 320 -22.50 25.61 3.93
N SER A 321 -22.55 25.50 2.60
CA SER A 321 -23.02 24.29 1.90
C SER A 321 -22.07 23.10 2.09
N ALA A 322 -20.76 23.29 2.07
CA ALA A 322 -19.78 22.25 2.36
C ALA A 322 -19.87 21.79 3.82
N GLY A 323 -20.08 22.73 4.76
CA GLY A 323 -20.32 22.42 6.16
C GLY A 323 -21.58 21.58 6.38
N PHE A 324 -22.69 21.94 5.71
CA PHE A 324 -23.94 21.18 5.78
C PHE A 324 -23.79 19.76 5.22
N ILE A 325 -23.17 19.60 4.05
CA ILE A 325 -22.89 18.28 3.46
C ILE A 325 -22.01 17.43 4.40
N LEU A 326 -21.06 18.05 5.06
CA LEU A 326 -20.19 17.37 6.03
C LEU A 326 -21.02 16.88 7.23
N ILE A 327 -21.90 17.71 7.81
CA ILE A 327 -22.78 17.35 8.92
C ILE A 327 -23.70 16.18 8.53
N VAL A 328 -24.31 16.23 7.35
CA VAL A 328 -25.17 15.14 6.87
C VAL A 328 -24.39 13.82 6.71
N LYS A 329 -23.19 13.88 6.13
CA LYS A 329 -22.30 12.70 6.01
C LYS A 329 -21.89 12.15 7.38
N TRP A 330 -21.58 13.03 8.33
CA TRP A 330 -21.23 12.65 9.70
C TRP A 330 -22.39 12.00 10.45
N SER A 331 -23.57 12.58 10.35
CA SER A 331 -24.78 12.03 10.97
C SER A 331 -25.09 10.65 10.42
N TRP A 332 -24.93 10.46 9.11
CA TRP A 332 -25.13 9.18 8.45
C TRP A 332 -24.09 8.12 8.87
N ALA A 333 -22.83 8.51 8.95
CA ALA A 333 -21.74 7.66 9.43
C ALA A 333 -21.94 7.24 10.90
N ALA A 334 -22.38 8.19 11.75
CA ALA A 334 -22.69 7.91 13.16
C ALA A 334 -23.84 6.91 13.31
N VAL A 335 -24.92 7.05 12.54
CA VAL A 335 -26.06 6.10 12.56
C VAL A 335 -25.60 4.68 12.17
N TRP A 336 -24.74 4.57 11.13
CA TRP A 336 -24.22 3.28 10.71
C TRP A 336 -23.26 2.67 11.73
N MET A 337 -22.37 3.47 12.34
CA MET A 337 -21.47 2.99 13.39
C MET A 337 -22.23 2.55 14.64
N PHE A 338 -23.27 3.32 15.05
CA PHE A 338 -24.13 2.94 16.18
C PHE A 338 -24.90 1.64 15.89
N GLY A 339 -25.44 1.48 14.68
CA GLY A 339 -26.13 0.25 14.26
C GLY A 339 -25.22 -0.97 14.24
N LEU A 340 -23.94 -0.82 13.87
CA LEU A 340 -22.95 -1.90 13.91
C LEU A 340 -22.55 -2.27 15.35
N ILE A 341 -22.40 -1.28 16.23
CA ILE A 341 -22.04 -1.48 17.64
C ILE A 341 -23.20 -2.14 18.40
N THR A 342 -24.43 -1.69 18.21
CA THR A 342 -25.61 -2.24 18.90
C THR A 342 -26.00 -3.63 18.38
N TRP A 343 -25.56 -4.01 17.18
CA TRP A 343 -25.83 -5.35 16.65
C TRP A 343 -24.71 -6.35 16.98
N SER A 344 -23.57 -5.89 17.48
CA SER A 344 -22.43 -6.70 17.94
C SER A 344 -22.42 -6.94 19.47
N ALA A 345 -23.28 -6.29 20.21
CA ALA A 345 -23.55 -6.50 21.64
C ALA A 345 -24.72 -7.49 21.85
#